data_289ec45e51f8958fa2e5785250bf4259
#
_entry.id   289ec45e51f8958fa2e5785250bf4259
#
_cell.length_a   1.000
_cell.length_b   1.000
_cell.length_c   1.000
_cell.angle_alpha   90.00
_cell.angle_beta   90.00
_cell.angle_gamma   90.00
#
_symmetry.space_group_name_H-M   'P 1'
#
loop_
_entity.id
_entity.type
_entity.pdbx_description
1 polymer ?
#
loop_
_entity_poly.entity_id
_entity_poly.type
_entity_poly.pdbx_seq_one_letter_code
_entity_poly.pdbx_strand_id
1 'polypeptide(L)'
;MDFEFDDAPGLVKRKVVSGTKNLRVGPAMTREETIRCIEAGISLAREYAAKGAVFGTGEMGIANTTPSSAIVSAFTGLPVEEVTGKGTGVDDKAFRHKVAVIEEALKVNAPDASDPIDVLSKLGGAEIAGIAGLILGAASLKIPVVIDGFISTAGALVAYELKPAVRDYMIASHLSVERGHKAMLERMRLKPLLDLDLRLGEGTGSAIGIMLIEAAERIYNEMATFGDAGVSERSS
;
A
#
# COMPACT_ATOMS: atom_id res chain seq x y z
N MET A 1 16.60 -2.04 -5.97
CA MET A 1 17.45 -1.13 -6.76
C MET A 1 18.89 -1.45 -6.47
N ASP A 2 19.67 -1.70 -7.50
CA ASP A 2 21.11 -2.02 -7.37
C ASP A 2 21.95 -0.74 -7.32
N PHE A 3 21.65 0.08 -6.33
CA PHE A 3 22.31 1.35 -6.05
C PHE A 3 22.40 1.55 -4.54
N GLU A 4 23.53 2.06 -4.07
CA GLU A 4 23.71 2.45 -2.67
C GLU A 4 23.62 3.98 -2.57
N PHE A 5 22.74 4.44 -1.71
CA PHE A 5 22.62 5.87 -1.41
C PHE A 5 23.65 6.29 -0.35
N ASP A 6 24.16 7.49 -0.46
CA ASP A 6 24.92 8.11 0.61
C ASP A 6 24.04 8.34 1.86
N ASP A 7 24.67 8.49 3.01
CA ASP A 7 23.96 8.82 4.23
C ASP A 7 23.38 10.23 4.15
N ALA A 8 22.11 10.38 4.46
CA ALA A 8 21.43 11.66 4.48
C ALA A 8 20.50 11.77 5.70
N PRO A 9 20.32 12.97 6.27
CA PRO A 9 19.37 13.18 7.34
C PRO A 9 17.95 12.72 6.94
N GLY A 10 17.31 11.91 7.76
CA GLY A 10 15.98 11.38 7.50
C GLY A 10 15.93 10.15 6.58
N LEU A 11 17.06 9.74 5.99
CA LEU A 11 17.14 8.52 5.18
C LEU A 11 17.51 7.32 6.06
N VAL A 12 16.60 6.35 6.16
CA VAL A 12 16.84 5.09 6.87
C VAL A 12 17.06 3.97 5.88
N LYS A 13 18.27 3.43 5.84
CA LYS A 13 18.63 2.35 4.90
C LYS A 13 18.23 0.99 5.47
N ARG A 14 17.37 0.25 4.78
CA ARG A 14 16.91 -1.10 5.13
C ARG A 14 16.89 -2.01 3.89
N LYS A 15 17.90 -1.90 3.05
CA LYS A 15 18.02 -2.68 1.82
C LYS A 15 18.19 -4.16 2.16
N VAL A 16 17.30 -5.01 1.68
CA VAL A 16 17.33 -6.47 1.84
C VAL A 16 17.83 -7.14 0.56
N VAL A 17 17.36 -6.64 -0.59
CA VAL A 17 17.71 -7.15 -1.93
C VAL A 17 18.05 -5.99 -2.87
N SER A 18 18.87 -6.24 -3.88
CA SER A 18 19.25 -5.24 -4.88
C SER A 18 18.19 -5.02 -5.97
N GLY A 19 17.14 -5.81 -5.96
CA GLY A 19 16.02 -5.81 -6.90
C GLY A 19 15.39 -7.19 -6.94
N THR A 20 14.20 -7.28 -7.54
CA THR A 20 13.53 -8.56 -7.74
C THR A 20 13.97 -9.23 -9.03
N LYS A 21 13.76 -10.54 -9.12
CA LYS A 21 13.90 -11.31 -10.35
C LYS A 21 12.71 -11.06 -11.27
N ASN A 22 12.80 -11.55 -12.51
CA ASN A 22 11.72 -11.42 -13.47
C ASN A 22 10.58 -12.39 -13.16
N LEU A 23 9.46 -11.85 -12.67
CA LEU A 23 8.26 -12.63 -12.30
C LEU A 23 7.65 -13.41 -13.49
N ARG A 24 7.94 -13.03 -14.73
CA ARG A 24 7.52 -13.77 -15.91
C ARG A 24 8.21 -15.13 -16.06
N VAL A 25 9.41 -15.26 -15.48
CA VAL A 25 10.26 -16.46 -15.64
C VAL A 25 10.18 -17.37 -14.41
N GLY A 26 9.93 -16.78 -13.23
CA GLY A 26 9.88 -17.48 -11.95
C GLY A 26 9.61 -16.52 -10.80
N PRO A 27 9.74 -16.95 -9.54
CA PRO A 27 9.47 -16.11 -8.38
C PRO A 27 10.31 -14.83 -8.37
N ALA A 28 9.68 -13.70 -8.05
CA ALA A 28 10.33 -12.39 -7.95
C ALA A 28 11.37 -12.33 -6.82
N MET A 29 11.08 -13.00 -5.71
CA MET A 29 11.94 -13.12 -4.53
C MET A 29 11.87 -14.55 -3.98
N THR A 30 12.84 -14.93 -3.18
CA THR A 30 12.69 -16.11 -2.32
C THR A 30 11.73 -15.79 -1.17
N ARG A 31 11.14 -16.83 -0.58
CA ARG A 31 10.29 -16.66 0.61
C ARG A 31 11.04 -15.99 1.76
N GLU A 32 12.32 -16.33 1.94
CA GLU A 32 13.18 -15.75 2.98
C GLU A 32 13.44 -14.26 2.72
N GLU A 33 13.79 -13.88 1.49
CA GLU A 33 13.95 -12.46 1.10
C GLU A 33 12.67 -11.67 1.37
N THR A 34 11.50 -12.24 1.02
CA THR A 34 10.20 -11.63 1.26
C THR A 34 9.93 -11.40 2.74
N ILE A 35 10.17 -12.40 3.58
CA ILE A 35 10.01 -12.29 5.03
C ILE A 35 10.94 -11.20 5.59
N ARG A 36 12.20 -11.17 5.18
CA ARG A 36 13.16 -10.14 5.61
C ARG A 36 12.73 -8.73 5.20
N CYS A 37 12.13 -8.56 4.02
CA CYS A 37 11.56 -7.26 3.61
C CYS A 37 10.38 -6.84 4.50
N ILE A 38 9.50 -7.77 4.85
CA ILE A 38 8.39 -7.53 5.79
C ILE A 38 8.95 -7.17 7.17
N GLU A 39 9.93 -7.90 7.68
CA GLU A 39 10.57 -7.64 8.98
C GLU A 39 11.27 -6.28 9.02
N ALA A 40 11.88 -5.84 7.91
CA ALA A 40 12.43 -4.49 7.79
C ALA A 40 11.36 -3.41 7.99
N GLY A 41 10.19 -3.57 7.40
CA GLY A 41 9.05 -2.67 7.61
C GLY A 41 8.53 -2.68 9.06
N ILE A 42 8.37 -3.87 9.65
CA ILE A 42 7.98 -4.02 11.07
C ILE A 42 9.00 -3.33 12.00
N SER A 43 10.29 -3.50 11.72
CA SER A 43 11.37 -2.88 12.50
C SER A 43 11.30 -1.36 12.43
N LEU A 44 11.06 -0.78 11.24
CA LEU A 44 10.88 0.67 11.06
C LEU A 44 9.68 1.19 11.89
N ALA A 45 8.54 0.52 11.83
CA ALA A 45 7.38 0.92 12.63
C ALA A 45 7.71 0.97 14.13
N ARG A 46 8.43 -0.03 14.64
CA ARG A 46 8.85 -0.08 16.06
C ARG A 46 9.85 1.01 16.42
N GLU A 47 10.83 1.26 15.55
CA GLU A 47 11.87 2.26 15.79
C GLU A 47 11.30 3.69 15.85
N TYR A 48 10.30 3.97 15.02
CA TYR A 48 9.73 5.31 14.89
C TYR A 48 8.42 5.51 15.66
N ALA A 49 7.88 4.49 16.30
CA ALA A 49 6.61 4.55 17.04
C ALA A 49 6.54 5.70 18.07
N ALA A 50 7.64 5.97 18.77
CA ALA A 50 7.70 7.04 19.78
C ALA A 50 7.83 8.44 19.19
N LYS A 51 8.10 8.57 17.88
CA LYS A 51 8.33 9.84 17.19
C LYS A 51 7.13 10.36 16.41
N GLY A 52 6.14 9.51 16.18
CA GLY A 52 4.99 9.85 15.34
C GLY A 52 3.71 9.22 15.83
N ALA A 53 2.63 9.97 15.73
CA ALA A 53 1.28 9.50 16.03
C ALA A 53 0.61 8.81 14.82
N VAL A 54 1.19 8.93 13.62
CA VAL A 54 0.65 8.37 12.37
C VAL A 54 1.79 8.09 11.39
N PHE A 55 1.69 7.01 10.63
CA PHE A 55 2.56 6.75 9.48
C PHE A 55 1.83 7.04 8.17
N GLY A 56 2.56 7.58 7.18
CA GLY A 56 2.12 7.62 5.80
C GLY A 56 2.92 6.61 4.96
N THR A 57 2.25 5.88 4.07
CA THR A 57 2.94 5.08 3.08
C THR A 57 3.23 5.90 1.82
N GLY A 58 4.24 5.52 1.10
CA GLY A 58 4.61 6.03 -0.20
C GLY A 58 5.67 5.11 -0.80
N GLU A 59 5.89 5.22 -2.08
CA GLU A 59 6.93 4.46 -2.75
C GLU A 59 7.45 5.24 -3.97
N MET A 60 8.68 4.99 -4.32
CA MET A 60 9.29 5.45 -5.55
C MET A 60 9.71 4.21 -6.34
N GLY A 61 8.95 3.88 -7.37
CA GLY A 61 9.21 2.69 -8.16
C GLY A 61 8.94 2.89 -9.64
N ILE A 62 9.80 2.27 -10.46
CA ILE A 62 9.58 2.15 -11.90
C ILE A 62 9.16 0.71 -12.20
N ALA A 63 8.07 0.55 -12.97
CA ALA A 63 7.49 -0.74 -13.37
C ALA A 63 6.81 -1.54 -12.25
N ASN A 64 6.65 -1.01 -11.03
CA ASN A 64 6.00 -1.71 -9.92
C ASN A 64 4.47 -1.75 -9.97
N THR A 65 3.83 -1.07 -10.91
CA THR A 65 2.41 -1.28 -11.22
C THR A 65 2.13 -2.68 -11.78
N THR A 66 3.11 -3.34 -12.41
CA THR A 66 2.99 -4.72 -12.90
C THR A 66 2.84 -5.73 -11.76
N PRO A 67 3.76 -5.81 -10.77
CA PRO A 67 3.58 -6.66 -9.61
C PRO A 67 2.33 -6.30 -8.78
N SER A 68 1.98 -5.03 -8.66
CA SER A 68 0.76 -4.63 -7.96
C SER A 68 -0.50 -5.18 -8.64
N SER A 69 -0.62 -5.07 -9.96
CA SER A 69 -1.75 -5.68 -10.71
C SER A 69 -1.78 -7.20 -10.59
N ALA A 70 -0.62 -7.87 -10.58
CA ALA A 70 -0.53 -9.32 -10.40
C ALA A 70 -1.02 -9.74 -9.00
N ILE A 71 -0.64 -9.01 -7.95
CA ILE A 71 -1.09 -9.23 -6.56
C ILE A 71 -2.61 -9.05 -6.46
N VAL A 72 -3.15 -7.97 -7.04
CA VAL A 72 -4.61 -7.73 -7.04
C VAL A 72 -5.35 -8.89 -7.69
N SER A 73 -4.94 -9.29 -8.90
CA SER A 73 -5.57 -10.40 -9.60
C SER A 73 -5.49 -11.70 -8.81
N ALA A 74 -4.33 -12.01 -8.20
CA ALA A 74 -4.14 -13.21 -7.39
C ALA A 74 -5.08 -13.30 -6.19
N PHE A 75 -5.29 -12.19 -5.44
CA PHE A 75 -6.13 -12.21 -4.25
C PHE A 75 -7.62 -11.99 -4.53
N THR A 76 -7.97 -11.29 -5.60
CA THR A 76 -9.37 -11.01 -5.91
C THR A 76 -10.00 -12.00 -6.87
N GLY A 77 -9.18 -12.71 -7.66
CA GLY A 77 -9.63 -13.55 -8.75
C GLY A 77 -10.14 -12.77 -9.97
N LEU A 78 -10.03 -11.45 -9.97
CA LEU A 78 -10.45 -10.63 -11.10
C LEU A 78 -9.51 -10.81 -12.29
N PRO A 79 -10.04 -10.73 -13.52
CA PRO A 79 -9.25 -10.78 -14.75
C PRO A 79 -8.13 -9.71 -14.72
N VAL A 80 -6.94 -10.07 -15.20
CA VAL A 80 -5.77 -9.19 -15.23
C VAL A 80 -6.08 -7.88 -15.97
N GLU A 81 -6.85 -7.94 -17.06
CA GLU A 81 -7.22 -6.75 -17.84
C GLU A 81 -8.05 -5.74 -17.04
N GLU A 82 -8.90 -6.22 -16.12
CA GLU A 82 -9.75 -5.36 -15.30
C GLU A 82 -8.97 -4.62 -14.21
N VAL A 83 -7.90 -5.23 -13.69
CA VAL A 83 -7.10 -4.68 -12.59
C VAL A 83 -5.81 -4.00 -13.05
N THR A 84 -5.53 -4.02 -14.36
CA THR A 84 -4.33 -3.40 -14.93
C THR A 84 -4.67 -2.03 -15.53
N GLY A 85 -4.00 -1.00 -15.07
CA GLY A 85 -4.08 0.34 -15.65
C GLY A 85 -3.15 0.51 -16.85
N LYS A 86 -3.49 1.45 -17.74
CA LYS A 86 -2.62 1.86 -18.84
C LYS A 86 -1.37 2.62 -18.35
N GLY A 87 -1.40 3.13 -17.11
CA GLY A 87 -0.36 4.02 -16.59
C GLY A 87 -0.32 5.35 -17.36
N THR A 88 0.78 6.07 -17.28
CA THR A 88 0.98 7.32 -18.00
C THR A 88 1.54 7.06 -19.39
N GLY A 89 0.70 7.20 -20.43
CA GLY A 89 1.16 7.25 -21.82
C GLY A 89 1.45 5.91 -22.50
N VAL A 90 0.94 4.80 -21.96
CA VAL A 90 1.07 3.48 -22.58
C VAL A 90 0.00 3.32 -23.68
N ASP A 91 0.45 3.01 -24.90
CA ASP A 91 -0.44 2.71 -26.01
C ASP A 91 -1.16 1.36 -25.85
N ASP A 92 -2.15 1.07 -26.70
CA ASP A 92 -2.94 -0.17 -26.59
C ASP A 92 -2.10 -1.44 -26.81
N LYS A 93 -0.98 -1.35 -27.55
CA LYS A 93 -0.09 -2.48 -27.78
C LYS A 93 0.73 -2.78 -26.51
N ALA A 94 1.27 -1.75 -25.88
CA ALA A 94 2.03 -1.91 -24.64
C ALA A 94 1.10 -2.31 -23.48
N PHE A 95 -0.15 -1.83 -23.44
CA PHE A 95 -1.15 -2.29 -22.48
C PHE A 95 -1.43 -3.81 -22.63
N ARG A 96 -1.75 -4.27 -23.85
CA ARG A 96 -1.96 -5.70 -24.11
C ARG A 96 -0.73 -6.53 -23.76
N HIS A 97 0.46 -6.02 -24.05
CA HIS A 97 1.70 -6.69 -23.67
C HIS A 97 1.85 -6.81 -22.15
N LYS A 98 1.55 -5.74 -21.40
CA LYS A 98 1.58 -5.75 -19.93
C LYS A 98 0.60 -6.78 -19.35
N VAL A 99 -0.64 -6.83 -19.88
CA VAL A 99 -1.64 -7.83 -19.48
C VAL A 99 -1.10 -9.24 -19.72
N ALA A 100 -0.61 -9.55 -20.93
CA ALA A 100 -0.07 -10.84 -21.27
C ALA A 100 1.13 -11.26 -20.38
N VAL A 101 2.00 -10.33 -20.03
CA VAL A 101 3.12 -10.56 -19.10
C VAL A 101 2.63 -10.95 -17.71
N ILE A 102 1.59 -10.27 -17.20
CA ILE A 102 1.02 -10.59 -15.88
C ILE A 102 0.32 -11.94 -15.90
N GLU A 103 -0.47 -12.25 -16.95
CA GLU A 103 -1.13 -13.55 -17.11
C GLU A 103 -0.12 -14.70 -17.16
N GLU A 104 0.98 -14.52 -17.91
CA GLU A 104 2.07 -15.49 -17.97
C GLU A 104 2.75 -15.65 -16.60
N ALA A 105 2.99 -14.56 -15.88
CA ALA A 105 3.57 -14.59 -14.54
C ALA A 105 2.69 -15.36 -13.55
N LEU A 106 1.39 -15.13 -13.56
CA LEU A 106 0.42 -15.88 -12.74
C LEU A 106 0.43 -17.37 -13.08
N LYS A 107 0.47 -17.71 -14.38
CA LYS A 107 0.53 -19.09 -14.83
C LYS A 107 1.83 -19.79 -14.45
N VAL A 108 2.97 -19.16 -14.66
CA VAL A 108 4.30 -19.75 -14.39
C VAL A 108 4.51 -19.94 -12.89
N ASN A 109 4.12 -18.96 -12.07
CA ASN A 109 4.36 -19.01 -10.65
C ASN A 109 3.27 -19.73 -9.86
N ALA A 110 2.06 -19.85 -10.39
CA ALA A 110 0.91 -20.49 -9.73
C ALA A 110 0.83 -20.11 -8.24
N PRO A 111 0.61 -18.81 -7.91
CA PRO A 111 0.61 -18.35 -6.52
C PRO A 111 -0.56 -18.98 -5.76
N ASP A 112 -0.31 -19.35 -4.50
CA ASP A 112 -1.35 -19.78 -3.57
C ASP A 112 -1.97 -18.57 -2.88
N ALA A 113 -3.17 -18.19 -3.27
CA ALA A 113 -3.88 -17.05 -2.67
C ALA A 113 -4.18 -17.23 -1.17
N SER A 114 -4.10 -18.43 -0.62
CA SER A 114 -4.25 -18.69 0.82
C SER A 114 -2.97 -18.47 1.61
N ASP A 115 -1.83 -18.32 0.94
CA ASP A 115 -0.52 -17.97 1.53
C ASP A 115 -0.04 -16.61 1.00
N PRO A 116 -0.33 -15.51 1.69
CA PRO A 116 0.06 -14.17 1.22
C PRO A 116 1.57 -13.97 1.06
N ILE A 117 2.40 -14.74 1.78
CA ILE A 117 3.86 -14.69 1.60
C ILE A 117 4.24 -15.39 0.29
N ASP A 118 3.55 -16.45 -0.11
CA ASP A 118 3.76 -17.11 -1.39
C ASP A 118 3.40 -16.17 -2.55
N VAL A 119 2.22 -15.53 -2.49
CA VAL A 119 1.82 -14.52 -3.48
C VAL A 119 2.85 -13.40 -3.59
N LEU A 120 3.26 -12.83 -2.46
CA LEU A 120 4.20 -11.72 -2.42
C LEU A 120 5.60 -12.14 -2.91
N SER A 121 6.08 -13.31 -2.58
CA SER A 121 7.38 -13.82 -3.04
C SER A 121 7.41 -14.06 -4.55
N LYS A 122 6.33 -14.59 -5.09
CA LYS A 122 6.22 -14.93 -6.51
C LYS A 122 5.98 -13.72 -7.40
N LEU A 123 5.13 -12.80 -6.96
CA LEU A 123 4.61 -11.71 -7.80
C LEU A 123 5.01 -10.31 -7.34
N GLY A 124 5.49 -10.14 -6.12
CA GLY A 124 5.63 -8.83 -5.47
C GLY A 124 6.94 -8.09 -5.74
N GLY A 125 7.17 -7.12 -4.88
CA GLY A 125 8.36 -6.28 -4.84
C GLY A 125 8.83 -6.05 -3.41
N ALA A 126 10.11 -5.72 -3.23
CA ALA A 126 10.69 -5.48 -1.92
C ALA A 126 10.02 -4.31 -1.18
N GLU A 127 9.67 -3.24 -1.92
CA GLU A 127 8.95 -2.08 -1.40
C GLU A 127 7.52 -2.43 -0.98
N ILE A 128 6.81 -3.28 -1.74
CA ILE A 128 5.47 -3.75 -1.41
C ILE A 128 5.52 -4.58 -0.11
N ALA A 129 6.54 -5.44 0.01
CA ALA A 129 6.79 -6.22 1.22
C ALA A 129 7.14 -5.33 2.43
N GLY A 130 7.97 -4.31 2.23
CA GLY A 130 8.31 -3.32 3.26
C GLY A 130 7.08 -2.54 3.76
N ILE A 131 6.22 -2.09 2.84
CA ILE A 131 4.96 -1.42 3.17
C ILE A 131 4.03 -2.34 3.95
N ALA A 132 3.87 -3.60 3.53
CA ALA A 132 3.07 -4.58 4.27
C ALA A 132 3.62 -4.76 5.70
N GLY A 133 4.94 -4.85 5.85
CA GLY A 133 5.61 -4.93 7.14
C GLY A 133 5.40 -3.69 8.01
N LEU A 134 5.50 -2.48 7.44
CA LEU A 134 5.24 -1.23 8.16
C LEU A 134 3.81 -1.21 8.73
N ILE A 135 2.82 -1.59 7.93
CA ILE A 135 1.41 -1.64 8.33
C ILE A 135 1.21 -2.66 9.46
N LEU A 136 1.76 -3.87 9.33
CA LEU A 136 1.70 -4.90 10.38
C LEU A 136 2.34 -4.42 11.69
N GLY A 137 3.52 -3.80 11.59
CA GLY A 137 4.25 -3.24 12.72
C GLY A 137 3.48 -2.12 13.40
N ALA A 138 2.98 -1.15 12.65
CA ALA A 138 2.21 -0.02 13.15
C ALA A 138 0.90 -0.47 13.83
N ALA A 139 0.14 -1.37 13.19
CA ALA A 139 -1.08 -1.94 13.76
C ALA A 139 -0.82 -2.68 15.07
N SER A 140 0.31 -3.40 15.20
CA SER A 140 0.69 -4.07 16.45
C SER A 140 0.93 -3.11 17.61
N LEU A 141 1.26 -1.85 17.29
CA LEU A 141 1.50 -0.74 18.22
C LEU A 141 0.28 0.18 18.35
N LYS A 142 -0.83 -0.15 17.68
CA LYS A 142 -2.06 0.66 17.61
C LYS A 142 -1.84 2.05 17.00
N ILE A 143 -0.92 2.16 16.06
CA ILE A 143 -0.62 3.40 15.34
C ILE A 143 -1.33 3.34 13.98
N PRO A 144 -2.12 4.35 13.60
CA PRO A 144 -2.77 4.40 12.29
C PRO A 144 -1.75 4.61 11.17
N VAL A 145 -2.09 4.07 9.99
CA VAL A 145 -1.30 4.20 8.76
C VAL A 145 -2.18 4.77 7.66
N VAL A 146 -1.75 5.88 7.09
CA VAL A 146 -2.41 6.49 5.92
C VAL A 146 -1.82 5.87 4.66
N ILE A 147 -2.67 5.19 3.90
CA ILE A 147 -2.28 4.47 2.71
C ILE A 147 -2.36 5.41 1.50
N ASP A 148 -1.28 5.50 0.74
CA ASP A 148 -1.22 6.29 -0.50
C ASP A 148 -2.02 5.64 -1.64
N GLY A 149 -1.49 5.64 -2.85
CA GLY A 149 -2.14 5.17 -4.07
C GLY A 149 -2.05 3.66 -4.29
N PHE A 150 -2.11 3.28 -5.57
CA PHE A 150 -2.28 1.89 -6.04
C PHE A 150 -1.23 0.92 -5.50
N ILE A 151 0.06 1.28 -5.59
CA ILE A 151 1.14 0.36 -5.20
C ILE A 151 1.23 0.22 -3.68
N SER A 152 1.11 1.32 -2.94
CA SER A 152 1.02 1.30 -1.47
C SER A 152 -0.16 0.45 -1.00
N THR A 153 -1.30 0.52 -1.72
CA THR A 153 -2.49 -0.27 -1.43
C THR A 153 -2.29 -1.76 -1.74
N ALA A 154 -1.42 -2.13 -2.71
CA ALA A 154 -1.04 -3.54 -2.88
C ALA A 154 -0.27 -4.07 -1.66
N GLY A 155 0.60 -3.27 -1.05
CA GLY A 155 1.24 -3.60 0.23
C GLY A 155 0.23 -3.71 1.38
N ALA A 156 -0.76 -2.82 1.43
CA ALA A 156 -1.85 -2.86 2.40
C ALA A 156 -2.73 -4.11 2.23
N LEU A 157 -3.02 -4.50 1.00
CA LEU A 157 -3.75 -5.73 0.71
C LEU A 157 -3.01 -6.97 1.21
N VAL A 158 -1.70 -7.07 0.97
CA VAL A 158 -0.87 -8.15 1.50
C VAL A 158 -0.91 -8.17 3.04
N ALA A 159 -0.78 -7.02 3.70
CA ALA A 159 -0.89 -6.93 5.16
C ALA A 159 -2.26 -7.39 5.67
N TYR A 160 -3.34 -7.03 4.96
CA TYR A 160 -4.70 -7.45 5.27
C TYR A 160 -4.89 -8.97 5.11
N GLU A 161 -4.41 -9.55 4.02
CA GLU A 161 -4.51 -11.01 3.80
C GLU A 161 -3.67 -11.80 4.82
N LEU A 162 -2.54 -11.25 5.28
CA LEU A 162 -1.74 -11.82 6.39
C LEU A 162 -2.47 -11.72 7.74
N LYS A 163 -3.10 -10.58 8.02
CA LYS A 163 -3.78 -10.30 9.29
C LYS A 163 -4.94 -9.32 9.10
N PRO A 164 -6.16 -9.78 8.87
CA PRO A 164 -7.31 -8.91 8.58
C PRO A 164 -7.57 -7.79 9.61
N ALA A 165 -7.20 -7.98 10.87
CA ALA A 165 -7.37 -6.98 11.92
C ALA A 165 -6.54 -5.70 11.72
N VAL A 166 -5.52 -5.70 10.84
CA VAL A 166 -4.75 -4.48 10.53
C VAL A 166 -5.61 -3.41 9.85
N ARG A 167 -6.70 -3.82 9.21
CA ARG A 167 -7.66 -2.92 8.56
C ARG A 167 -8.10 -1.77 9.46
N ASP A 168 -8.30 -2.04 10.75
CA ASP A 168 -8.80 -1.05 11.71
C ASP A 168 -7.80 0.07 12.00
N TYR A 169 -6.56 -0.09 11.53
CA TYR A 169 -5.48 0.90 11.62
C TYR A 169 -5.12 1.51 10.28
N MET A 170 -5.82 1.16 9.19
CA MET A 170 -5.57 1.67 7.85
C MET A 170 -6.57 2.76 7.46
N ILE A 171 -6.06 3.86 6.93
CA ILE A 171 -6.86 4.98 6.40
C ILE A 171 -6.47 5.16 4.94
N ALA A 172 -7.37 4.88 4.01
CA ALA A 172 -7.13 5.10 2.59
C ALA A 172 -7.20 6.60 2.27
N SER A 173 -6.10 7.18 1.79
CA SER A 173 -6.02 8.62 1.54
C SER A 173 -6.88 9.08 0.37
N HIS A 174 -6.79 8.39 -0.76
CA HIS A 174 -7.51 8.79 -1.98
C HIS A 174 -7.86 7.58 -2.85
N LEU A 175 -8.79 7.77 -3.77
CA LEU A 175 -9.02 6.86 -4.88
C LEU A 175 -8.05 7.20 -6.01
N SER A 176 -7.14 6.28 -6.33
CA SER A 176 -6.26 6.43 -7.50
C SER A 176 -7.01 6.10 -8.78
N VAL A 177 -6.62 6.72 -9.90
CA VAL A 177 -7.17 6.41 -11.23
C VAL A 177 -6.77 5.02 -11.76
N GLU A 178 -5.85 4.32 -11.09
CA GLU A 178 -5.46 2.96 -11.46
C GLU A 178 -6.59 1.96 -11.21
N ARG A 179 -6.97 1.18 -12.24
CA ARG A 179 -8.17 0.32 -12.24
C ARG A 179 -8.24 -0.65 -11.06
N GLY A 180 -7.13 -1.31 -10.75
CA GLY A 180 -7.08 -2.30 -9.65
C GLY A 180 -7.18 -1.69 -8.26
N HIS A 181 -7.05 -0.35 -8.10
CA HIS A 181 -7.07 0.28 -6.79
C HIS A 181 -8.42 0.12 -6.09
N LYS A 182 -9.50 0.39 -6.82
CA LYS A 182 -10.86 0.25 -6.31
C LYS A 182 -11.14 -1.18 -5.81
N ALA A 183 -10.72 -2.18 -6.57
CA ALA A 183 -10.90 -3.59 -6.19
C ALA A 183 -10.19 -3.95 -4.87
N MET A 184 -8.99 -3.42 -4.64
CA MET A 184 -8.27 -3.60 -3.39
C MET A 184 -9.00 -2.94 -2.21
N LEU A 185 -9.43 -1.70 -2.38
CA LEU A 185 -10.18 -0.97 -1.35
C LEU A 185 -11.48 -1.69 -0.98
N GLU A 186 -12.23 -2.17 -1.97
CA GLU A 186 -13.45 -2.96 -1.78
C GLU A 186 -13.17 -4.27 -1.04
N ARG A 187 -12.10 -5.01 -1.42
CA ARG A 187 -11.68 -6.24 -0.74
C ARG A 187 -11.38 -6.01 0.74
N MET A 188 -10.70 -4.93 1.07
CA MET A 188 -10.38 -4.53 2.44
C MET A 188 -11.52 -3.78 3.14
N ARG A 189 -12.61 -3.45 2.44
CA ARG A 189 -13.71 -2.61 2.93
C ARG A 189 -13.22 -1.25 3.44
N LEU A 190 -12.29 -0.66 2.76
CA LEU A 190 -11.77 0.69 3.03
C LEU A 190 -12.49 1.70 2.12
N LYS A 191 -12.81 2.86 2.69
CA LYS A 191 -13.36 3.98 1.95
C LYS A 191 -12.29 5.08 1.85
N PRO A 192 -11.92 5.52 0.64
CA PRO A 192 -10.93 6.59 0.50
C PRO A 192 -11.51 7.93 0.99
N LEU A 193 -10.64 8.77 1.56
CA LEU A 193 -11.01 10.11 2.01
C LEU A 193 -11.24 11.08 0.86
N LEU A 194 -10.46 10.93 -0.22
CA LEU A 194 -10.42 11.86 -1.35
C LEU A 194 -10.61 11.14 -2.68
N ASP A 195 -11.19 11.86 -3.63
CA ASP A 195 -11.26 11.48 -5.06
C ASP A 195 -10.84 12.72 -5.87
N LEU A 196 -9.57 12.78 -6.28
CA LEU A 196 -8.91 13.93 -6.88
C LEU A 196 -8.11 13.57 -8.14
N ASP A 197 -8.43 12.43 -8.77
CA ASP A 197 -7.72 11.92 -9.95
C ASP A 197 -6.20 11.75 -9.75
N LEU A 198 -5.75 11.50 -8.51
CA LEU A 198 -4.34 11.35 -8.18
C LEU A 198 -3.75 10.07 -8.76
N ARG A 199 -2.51 10.16 -9.26
CA ARG A 199 -1.76 9.03 -9.84
C ARG A 199 -0.25 9.15 -9.69
N LEU A 200 0.26 10.08 -8.89
CA LEU A 200 1.69 10.28 -8.75
C LEU A 200 2.34 9.19 -7.91
N GLY A 201 1.71 8.75 -6.83
CA GLY A 201 2.33 7.94 -5.80
C GLY A 201 3.23 8.77 -4.90
N GLU A 202 4.37 8.24 -4.50
CA GLU A 202 5.44 8.93 -3.76
C GLU A 202 4.99 9.50 -2.40
N GLY A 203 3.91 8.96 -1.82
CA GLY A 203 3.35 9.45 -0.57
C GLY A 203 2.50 10.71 -0.67
N THR A 204 2.22 11.18 -1.89
CA THR A 204 1.46 12.44 -2.10
C THR A 204 0.07 12.37 -1.46
N GLY A 205 -0.67 11.29 -1.70
CA GLY A 205 -1.98 11.10 -1.09
C GLY A 205 -1.90 10.93 0.43
N SER A 206 -0.90 10.20 0.92
CA SER A 206 -0.68 10.05 2.37
C SER A 206 -0.42 11.39 3.05
N ALA A 207 0.39 12.26 2.45
CA ALA A 207 0.67 13.59 3.00
C ALA A 207 -0.62 14.42 3.13
N ILE A 208 -1.46 14.45 2.08
CA ILE A 208 -2.76 15.14 2.12
C ILE A 208 -3.69 14.49 3.15
N GLY A 209 -3.74 13.16 3.21
CA GLY A 209 -4.54 12.42 4.19
C GLY A 209 -4.15 12.74 5.63
N ILE A 210 -2.86 12.86 5.93
CA ILE A 210 -2.35 13.24 7.26
C ILE A 210 -2.81 14.65 7.61
N MET A 211 -2.74 15.61 6.69
CA MET A 211 -3.25 16.98 6.94
C MET A 211 -4.74 16.99 7.30
N LEU A 212 -5.55 16.13 6.67
CA LEU A 212 -6.97 16.00 7.00
C LEU A 212 -7.18 15.39 8.39
N ILE A 213 -6.34 14.42 8.78
CA ILE A 213 -6.39 13.82 10.13
C ILE A 213 -6.02 14.86 11.19
N GLU A 214 -4.97 15.66 10.97
CA GLU A 214 -4.58 16.76 11.86
C GLU A 214 -5.69 17.81 12.01
N ALA A 215 -6.37 18.15 10.91
CA ALA A 215 -7.50 19.07 10.94
C ALA A 215 -8.69 18.48 11.73
N ALA A 216 -8.97 17.19 11.53
CA ALA A 216 -10.04 16.49 12.26
C ALA A 216 -9.73 16.39 13.78
N GLU A 217 -8.48 16.15 14.13
CA GLU A 217 -8.01 16.10 15.51
C GLU A 217 -8.18 17.45 16.20
N ARG A 218 -7.82 18.55 15.52
CA ARG A 218 -8.05 19.90 16.04
C ARG A 218 -9.53 20.22 16.21
N ILE A 219 -10.36 19.89 15.23
CA ILE A 219 -11.82 20.06 15.33
C ILE A 219 -12.35 19.34 16.57
N TYR A 220 -11.92 18.09 16.78
CA TYR A 220 -12.37 17.29 17.91
C TYR A 220 -11.94 17.87 19.26
N ASN A 221 -10.72 18.41 19.37
CA ASN A 221 -10.16 18.91 20.63
C ASN A 221 -10.48 20.38 20.93
N GLU A 222 -10.65 21.22 19.89
CA GLU A 222 -10.70 22.68 20.04
C GLU A 222 -12.07 23.28 19.72
N MET A 223 -12.97 22.54 19.02
CA MET A 223 -14.29 23.05 18.69
C MET A 223 -15.19 23.06 19.92
N ALA A 224 -15.85 24.21 20.18
CA ALA A 224 -16.82 24.35 21.27
C ALA A 224 -17.99 23.37 21.12
N THR A 225 -18.39 22.76 22.20
CA THR A 225 -19.64 21.96 22.23
C THR A 225 -20.86 22.88 22.18
N PHE A 226 -22.04 22.35 21.89
CA PHE A 226 -23.29 23.13 21.95
C PHE A 226 -23.50 23.72 23.34
N GLY A 227 -23.12 23.00 24.41
CA GLY A 227 -23.17 23.49 25.77
C GLY A 227 -22.28 24.69 26.00
N ASP A 228 -21.01 24.62 25.53
CA ASP A 228 -20.05 25.73 25.65
C ASP A 228 -20.49 26.95 24.82
N ALA A 229 -21.15 26.73 23.69
CA ALA A 229 -21.65 27.77 22.80
C ALA A 229 -23.01 28.34 23.23
N GLY A 230 -23.60 27.86 24.32
CA GLY A 230 -24.93 28.32 24.84
C GLY A 230 -26.12 27.99 23.91
N VAL A 231 -25.97 26.99 23.04
CA VAL A 231 -27.04 26.54 22.14
C VAL A 231 -28.03 25.70 22.94
N SER A 232 -29.32 26.10 22.94
CA SER A 232 -30.35 25.38 23.63
C SER A 232 -30.54 23.97 23.03
N GLU A 233 -30.56 22.96 23.88
CA GLU A 233 -30.96 21.61 23.47
C GLU A 233 -32.46 21.60 23.14
N ARG A 234 -32.85 20.84 22.11
CA ARG A 234 -34.26 20.60 21.83
C ARG A 234 -34.86 19.86 23.04
N SER A 235 -35.82 20.50 23.72
CA SER A 235 -36.65 19.79 24.69
C SER A 235 -37.38 18.66 23.96
N SER A 236 -37.11 17.42 24.37
CA SER A 236 -37.74 16.18 23.91
C SER A 236 -39.23 16.17 24.23
#